data_45746e6c55875a28301ffbdd11038847
#
_entry.id   45746e6c55875a28301ffbdd11038847
#
_cell.length_a   1.000
_cell.length_b   1.000
_cell.length_c   1.000
_cell.angle_alpha   90.00
_cell.angle_beta   90.00
_cell.angle_gamma   90.00
#
_symmetry.space_group_name_H-M   'P 1'
#
loop_
_entity.id
_entity.type
_entity.pdbx_description
1 polymer ?
#
loop_
_entity_poly.entity_id
_entity_poly.type
_entity_poly.pdbx_seq_one_letter_code
_entity_poly.pdbx_strand_id
1 'polypeptide(L)'
;MQESWSKMDLTTKHGVVLLEQLRRMRESEHLTDVVLVAEGISFPCHRVVLSAFSPYFRVMFTCGLRECNNREIFLRDTPADSLALLLNYMYCSDLPLTNSNVQGISIAAFLLQMDDVFTRCQQHMTENMDASNCLGVFYFARDLGAEELADQAQRFLRQNFVQVCQNEEVLELEAHQLGKLLSSDDLNVSGEETILDVVLHWVKHSTLTDREVRSWHLPELLRKVRLPLISPDYLREALKRNTALLADAECLQIVNEALEATAMHPSAAPRKLKLRYGMETTDLLLCVGNDGGGIRSRYGNYAERSFCYAPSTGRTYYITSPRYGEALGYVCAGVVTKGNDIIVAGEVGVRRMARQKVMNVEIYRYKVEAQGSWERLTSAEYRDSYALGSLDDTLYLVGGQMRLKNQFLITNCVERWSLQGGPWRSAAPLPLPLAFHSLVRMKDRLYVIGGRSPQSYRTDDEPDRLSNCLLEYDPNTNKWTELAPMRYSKYRCSAVELNGDIFVMGGIGCEGVDRGQSRHCLDAVEIYNADGDYWRDGPPLPCAQLSLRTNACNAGVVGGKIYVCGYYKGADRHDDITKEILELDPCEKRWSVVARQVLMHDNYDVCLVANLNPRGLMAPSADLVKL
;
A
#
# COMPACT_ATOMS: atom_id res chain seq x y z
N MET A 1 -3.34 42.39 8.07
CA MET A 1 -2.03 42.64 7.42
C MET A 1 -1.02 43.31 8.35
N GLN A 2 -1.39 44.15 9.32
CA GLN A 2 -0.43 44.82 10.22
C GLN A 2 0.15 43.93 11.34
N GLU A 3 -0.49 42.88 11.77
CA GLU A 3 0.00 42.00 12.85
C GLU A 3 1.03 40.94 12.42
N SER A 4 1.16 40.64 11.11
CA SER A 4 2.15 39.65 10.63
C SER A 4 3.57 40.25 10.54
N TRP A 5 3.71 41.56 10.50
CA TRP A 5 5.00 42.29 10.40
C TRP A 5 5.78 42.40 11.71
N SER A 6 5.14 42.16 12.85
CA SER A 6 5.77 42.31 14.18
C SER A 6 6.71 41.18 14.59
N LYS A 7 6.69 40.05 13.88
CA LYS A 7 7.49 38.86 14.19
C LYS A 7 8.63 38.54 13.21
N MET A 8 8.80 39.32 12.16
CA MET A 8 9.89 39.14 11.20
C MET A 8 11.18 39.75 11.73
N ASP A 9 12.25 38.96 11.79
CA ASP A 9 13.57 39.44 12.20
C ASP A 9 14.03 40.63 11.35
N LEU A 10 14.77 41.58 11.96
CA LEU A 10 15.25 42.80 11.32
C LEU A 10 16.09 42.49 10.08
N THR A 11 16.89 41.44 10.10
CA THR A 11 17.70 40.95 8.99
C THR A 11 16.86 40.60 7.76
N THR A 12 15.74 39.90 7.97
CA THR A 12 14.80 39.52 6.91
C THR A 12 14.15 40.76 6.29
N LYS A 13 13.78 41.76 7.11
CA LYS A 13 13.22 43.04 6.62
C LYS A 13 14.20 43.79 5.76
N HIS A 14 15.47 43.87 6.16
CA HIS A 14 16.52 44.51 5.37
C HIS A 14 16.75 43.80 4.04
N GLY A 15 16.76 42.47 4.03
CA GLY A 15 16.90 41.68 2.82
C GLY A 15 15.77 41.95 1.80
N VAL A 16 14.52 41.96 2.27
CA VAL A 16 13.35 42.27 1.41
C VAL A 16 13.44 43.69 0.82
N VAL A 17 13.77 44.68 1.63
CA VAL A 17 13.91 46.06 1.15
C VAL A 17 15.04 46.20 0.13
N LEU A 18 16.19 45.57 0.37
CA LEU A 18 17.33 45.58 -0.56
C LEU A 18 16.97 44.96 -1.91
N LEU A 19 16.38 43.77 -1.89
CA LEU A 19 15.97 43.09 -3.13
C LEU A 19 14.94 43.90 -3.91
N GLU A 20 13.95 44.48 -3.24
CA GLU A 20 12.95 45.34 -3.89
C GLU A 20 13.58 46.59 -4.54
N GLN A 21 14.58 47.22 -3.92
CA GLN A 21 15.30 48.36 -4.52
C GLN A 21 16.15 47.91 -5.72
N LEU A 22 16.85 46.78 -5.62
CA LEU A 22 17.62 46.24 -6.73
C LEU A 22 16.72 45.85 -7.92
N ARG A 23 15.54 45.30 -7.66
CA ARG A 23 14.52 45.00 -8.69
C ARG A 23 14.11 46.28 -9.43
N ARG A 24 13.75 47.37 -8.70
CA ARG A 24 13.36 48.65 -9.27
C ARG A 24 14.49 49.30 -10.10
N MET A 25 15.74 49.20 -9.62
CA MET A 25 16.92 49.70 -10.35
C MET A 25 17.11 48.93 -11.67
N ARG A 26 16.89 47.59 -11.66
CA ARG A 26 16.95 46.77 -12.86
C ARG A 26 15.87 47.15 -13.86
N GLU A 27 14.61 47.31 -13.41
CA GLU A 27 13.46 47.67 -14.25
C GLU A 27 13.62 49.06 -14.89
N SER A 28 14.27 50.00 -14.20
CA SER A 28 14.59 51.31 -14.72
C SER A 28 15.95 51.39 -15.41
N GLU A 29 16.66 50.28 -15.60
CA GLU A 29 18.01 50.13 -16.13
C GLU A 29 19.06 51.02 -15.38
N HIS A 30 18.76 51.36 -14.13
CA HIS A 30 19.61 52.21 -13.32
C HIS A 30 20.73 51.41 -12.66
N LEU A 31 21.97 51.88 -12.77
CA LEU A 31 23.17 51.22 -12.26
C LEU A 31 23.41 49.79 -12.83
N THR A 32 22.75 49.41 -13.91
CA THR A 32 23.05 48.16 -14.60
C THR A 32 24.40 48.24 -15.31
N ASP A 33 25.24 47.23 -15.09
CA ASP A 33 26.61 47.18 -15.56
C ASP A 33 26.90 45.99 -16.51
N VAL A 34 25.90 45.17 -16.78
CA VAL A 34 25.94 44.03 -17.73
C VAL A 34 24.59 43.79 -18.37
N VAL A 35 24.60 43.31 -19.61
CA VAL A 35 23.41 42.87 -20.34
C VAL A 35 23.61 41.39 -20.72
N LEU A 36 22.70 40.51 -20.26
CA LEU A 36 22.66 39.11 -20.70
C LEU A 36 21.80 39.02 -21.95
N VAL A 37 22.27 38.30 -22.95
CA VAL A 37 21.52 38.09 -24.20
C VAL A 37 21.27 36.59 -24.38
N ALA A 38 19.99 36.18 -24.39
CA ALA A 38 19.56 34.81 -24.64
C ALA A 38 18.48 34.81 -25.74
N GLU A 39 18.64 33.97 -26.75
CA GLU A 39 17.70 33.87 -27.90
C GLU A 39 17.38 35.25 -28.54
N GLY A 40 18.34 36.17 -28.52
CA GLY A 40 18.16 37.53 -29.08
C GLY A 40 17.43 38.52 -28.15
N ILE A 41 16.98 38.08 -26.98
CA ILE A 41 16.36 38.94 -25.96
C ILE A 41 17.42 39.43 -24.99
N SER A 42 17.42 40.76 -24.70
CA SER A 42 18.37 41.41 -23.84
C SER A 42 17.81 41.63 -22.43
N PHE A 43 18.62 41.30 -21.43
CA PHE A 43 18.28 41.43 -20.02
C PHE A 43 19.31 42.29 -19.30
N PRO A 44 19.06 43.60 -19.06
CA PRO A 44 19.92 44.45 -18.22
C PRO A 44 19.98 43.91 -16.78
N CYS A 45 21.19 43.83 -16.22
CA CYS A 45 21.43 43.23 -14.90
C CYS A 45 22.56 43.93 -14.15
N HIS A 46 22.74 43.56 -12.87
CA HIS A 46 23.84 43.96 -12.02
C HIS A 46 24.77 42.76 -11.80
N ARG A 47 26.06 42.90 -12.13
CA ARG A 47 27.08 41.86 -11.95
C ARG A 47 27.14 41.33 -10.52
N VAL A 48 26.99 42.24 -9.55
CA VAL A 48 27.02 41.90 -8.13
C VAL A 48 25.87 40.96 -7.75
N VAL A 49 24.67 41.18 -8.29
CA VAL A 49 23.50 40.31 -8.03
C VAL A 49 23.71 38.96 -8.70
N LEU A 50 24.07 38.93 -9.97
CA LEU A 50 24.37 37.70 -10.70
C LEU A 50 25.45 36.85 -9.99
N SER A 51 26.53 37.49 -9.54
CA SER A 51 27.62 36.82 -8.82
C SER A 51 27.22 36.31 -7.43
N ALA A 52 26.25 36.95 -6.80
CA ALA A 52 25.76 36.51 -5.49
C ALA A 52 25.00 35.19 -5.58
N PHE A 53 24.20 34.98 -6.63
CA PHE A 53 23.33 33.82 -6.81
C PHE A 53 23.89 32.70 -7.71
N SER A 54 24.93 33.04 -8.55
CA SER A 54 25.48 32.10 -9.52
C SER A 54 27.01 32.07 -9.42
N PRO A 55 27.58 30.90 -9.00
CA PRO A 55 29.02 30.67 -9.06
C PRO A 55 29.60 30.84 -10.48
N TYR A 56 28.84 30.43 -11.50
CA TYR A 56 29.23 30.63 -12.90
C TYR A 56 29.49 32.11 -13.23
N PHE A 57 28.56 33.01 -12.92
CA PHE A 57 28.75 34.44 -13.12
C PHE A 57 29.83 35.05 -12.21
N ARG A 58 29.94 34.53 -10.98
CA ARG A 58 31.00 34.98 -10.05
C ARG A 58 32.39 34.73 -10.64
N VAL A 59 32.63 33.50 -11.12
CA VAL A 59 33.91 33.16 -11.74
C VAL A 59 34.12 33.96 -13.01
N MET A 60 33.10 34.04 -13.88
CA MET A 60 33.17 34.82 -15.13
C MET A 60 33.59 36.27 -14.91
N PHE A 61 33.06 36.94 -13.88
CA PHE A 61 33.34 38.37 -13.65
C PHE A 61 34.62 38.64 -12.82
N THR A 62 35.21 37.61 -12.19
CA THR A 62 36.37 37.81 -11.29
C THR A 62 37.66 37.16 -11.78
N CYS A 63 37.65 36.28 -12.78
CA CYS A 63 38.84 35.50 -13.18
C CYS A 63 39.73 36.18 -14.23
N GLY A 64 39.46 37.44 -14.62
CA GLY A 64 40.29 38.18 -15.56
C GLY A 64 40.16 37.77 -17.03
N LEU A 65 39.15 36.98 -17.38
CA LEU A 65 38.80 36.62 -18.76
C LEU A 65 38.26 37.82 -19.54
N ARG A 66 38.22 37.75 -20.87
CA ARG A 66 37.71 38.85 -21.73
C ARG A 66 36.28 39.25 -21.36
N GLU A 67 35.47 38.28 -20.95
CA GLU A 67 34.07 38.44 -20.54
C GLU A 67 33.93 39.34 -19.29
N CYS A 68 34.98 39.45 -18.45
CA CYS A 68 34.97 40.35 -17.29
C CYS A 68 34.68 41.79 -17.65
N ASN A 69 35.12 42.23 -18.83
CA ASN A 69 35.01 43.61 -19.28
C ASN A 69 33.89 43.84 -20.32
N ASN A 70 33.30 42.79 -20.82
CA ASN A 70 32.22 42.88 -21.82
C ASN A 70 30.93 43.37 -21.16
N ARG A 71 30.29 44.36 -21.79
CA ARG A 71 28.98 44.82 -21.36
C ARG A 71 27.86 43.85 -21.73
N GLU A 72 28.01 43.11 -22.85
CA GLU A 72 27.06 42.15 -23.34
C GLU A 72 27.63 40.73 -23.23
N ILE A 73 26.83 39.81 -22.69
CA ILE A 73 27.18 38.40 -22.52
C ILE A 73 26.11 37.55 -23.18
N PHE A 74 26.51 36.72 -24.16
CA PHE A 74 25.64 35.86 -24.92
C PHE A 74 25.56 34.46 -24.26
N LEU A 75 24.38 34.05 -23.84
CA LEU A 75 24.07 32.72 -23.27
C LEU A 75 23.46 31.87 -24.39
N ARG A 76 24.25 30.98 -25.00
CA ARG A 76 23.83 30.24 -26.21
C ARG A 76 22.83 29.13 -25.94
N ASP A 77 22.97 28.45 -24.79
CA ASP A 77 22.20 27.22 -24.48
C ASP A 77 21.15 27.44 -23.38
N THR A 78 20.76 28.71 -23.16
CA THR A 78 19.81 29.08 -22.12
C THR A 78 18.57 29.70 -22.77
N PRO A 79 17.37 29.06 -22.62
CA PRO A 79 16.12 29.64 -23.13
C PRO A 79 15.82 30.97 -22.46
N ALA A 80 15.39 31.96 -23.24
CA ALA A 80 15.13 33.31 -22.75
C ALA A 80 14.07 33.36 -21.65
N ASP A 81 12.98 32.59 -21.78
CA ASP A 81 11.92 32.49 -20.78
C ASP A 81 12.44 31.91 -19.45
N SER A 82 13.29 30.89 -19.53
CA SER A 82 13.90 30.28 -18.33
C SER A 82 14.85 31.28 -17.65
N LEU A 83 15.65 31.98 -18.43
CA LEU A 83 16.54 33.02 -17.90
C LEU A 83 15.73 34.15 -17.23
N ALA A 84 14.62 34.57 -17.83
CA ALA A 84 13.74 35.58 -17.25
C ALA A 84 13.23 35.18 -15.85
N LEU A 85 12.82 33.92 -15.70
CA LEU A 85 12.35 33.36 -14.42
C LEU A 85 13.48 33.24 -13.39
N LEU A 86 14.69 32.83 -13.80
CA LEU A 86 15.86 32.82 -12.92
C LEU A 86 16.25 34.21 -12.46
N LEU A 87 16.23 35.19 -13.35
CA LEU A 87 16.47 36.58 -12.99
C LEU A 87 15.39 37.11 -12.04
N ASN A 88 14.13 36.77 -12.26
CA ASN A 88 13.05 37.09 -11.33
C ASN A 88 13.31 36.48 -9.94
N TYR A 89 13.74 35.23 -9.89
CA TYR A 89 14.16 34.60 -8.63
C TYR A 89 15.30 35.35 -7.93
N MET A 90 16.35 35.73 -8.67
CA MET A 90 17.50 36.46 -8.10
C MET A 90 17.11 37.82 -7.51
N TYR A 91 16.15 38.55 -8.12
CA TYR A 91 15.74 39.89 -7.70
C TYR A 91 14.50 39.93 -6.80
N CYS A 92 13.63 38.92 -6.85
CA CYS A 92 12.33 38.92 -6.16
C CYS A 92 12.11 37.71 -5.26
N SER A 93 13.03 36.72 -5.29
CA SER A 93 12.86 35.42 -4.61
C SER A 93 11.59 34.66 -5.06
N ASP A 94 11.04 34.99 -6.23
CA ASP A 94 9.86 34.35 -6.80
C ASP A 94 10.26 33.43 -7.95
N LEU A 95 9.89 32.15 -7.82
CA LEU A 95 10.18 31.10 -8.79
C LEU A 95 8.94 30.24 -9.01
N PRO A 96 8.03 30.64 -9.91
CA PRO A 96 6.83 29.86 -10.22
C PRO A 96 7.20 28.64 -11.07
N LEU A 97 7.30 27.47 -10.42
CA LEU A 97 7.54 26.19 -11.10
C LEU A 97 6.22 25.59 -11.55
N THR A 98 6.22 25.12 -12.80
CA THR A 98 5.10 24.39 -13.43
C THR A 98 5.66 23.20 -14.22
N ASN A 99 4.82 22.22 -14.55
CA ASN A 99 5.24 21.08 -15.36
C ASN A 99 5.76 21.49 -16.76
N SER A 100 5.32 22.63 -17.29
CA SER A 100 5.73 23.13 -18.60
C SER A 100 7.06 23.89 -18.59
N ASN A 101 7.47 24.51 -17.48
CA ASN A 101 8.69 25.33 -17.42
C ASN A 101 9.84 24.69 -16.62
N VAL A 102 9.55 23.70 -15.76
CA VAL A 102 10.53 23.12 -14.82
C VAL A 102 11.76 22.55 -15.52
N GLN A 103 11.62 21.92 -16.67
CA GLN A 103 12.75 21.36 -17.44
C GLN A 103 13.68 22.47 -17.94
N GLY A 104 13.13 23.52 -18.58
CA GLY A 104 13.92 24.65 -19.07
C GLY A 104 14.63 25.39 -17.95
N ILE A 105 13.94 25.64 -16.82
CA ILE A 105 14.53 26.25 -15.63
C ILE A 105 15.63 25.35 -15.05
N SER A 106 15.43 24.04 -15.01
CA SER A 106 16.41 23.07 -14.49
C SER A 106 17.70 23.08 -15.31
N ILE A 107 17.59 23.07 -16.65
CA ILE A 107 18.75 23.18 -17.56
C ILE A 107 19.50 24.50 -17.33
N ALA A 108 18.77 25.61 -17.32
CA ALA A 108 19.37 26.93 -17.13
C ALA A 108 20.04 27.08 -15.74
N ALA A 109 19.41 26.56 -14.68
CA ALA A 109 19.95 26.52 -13.33
C ALA A 109 21.24 25.69 -13.25
N PHE A 110 21.25 24.51 -13.90
CA PHE A 110 22.42 23.64 -14.00
C PHE A 110 23.59 24.34 -14.70
N LEU A 111 23.36 24.97 -15.88
CA LEU A 111 24.36 25.67 -16.64
C LEU A 111 24.91 26.89 -15.87
N LEU A 112 24.07 27.59 -15.14
CA LEU A 112 24.44 28.76 -14.34
C LEU A 112 24.91 28.40 -12.92
N GLN A 113 25.02 27.11 -12.59
CA GLN A 113 25.48 26.61 -11.30
C GLN A 113 24.64 27.15 -10.11
N MET A 114 23.33 27.17 -10.27
CA MET A 114 22.38 27.61 -9.25
C MET A 114 21.80 26.39 -8.52
N ASP A 115 22.60 25.78 -7.64
CA ASP A 115 22.28 24.48 -7.00
C ASP A 115 20.94 24.50 -6.22
N ASP A 116 20.63 25.60 -5.53
CA ASP A 116 19.38 25.73 -4.78
C ASP A 116 18.15 25.66 -5.71
N VAL A 117 18.23 26.32 -6.86
CA VAL A 117 17.15 26.30 -7.87
C VAL A 117 17.06 24.93 -8.53
N PHE A 118 18.20 24.36 -8.88
CA PHE A 118 18.27 23.01 -9.47
C PHE A 118 17.64 21.96 -8.56
N THR A 119 17.98 22.01 -7.26
CA THR A 119 17.38 21.12 -6.25
C THR A 119 15.86 21.32 -6.13
N ARG A 120 15.38 22.56 -6.14
CA ARG A 120 13.92 22.84 -6.13
C ARG A 120 13.22 22.32 -7.38
N CYS A 121 13.84 22.40 -8.55
CA CYS A 121 13.30 21.82 -9.78
C CYS A 121 13.19 20.29 -9.67
N GLN A 122 14.23 19.63 -9.15
CA GLN A 122 14.22 18.18 -8.92
C GLN A 122 13.10 17.78 -7.94
N GLN A 123 12.95 18.53 -6.85
CA GLN A 123 11.89 18.29 -5.88
C GLN A 123 10.50 18.43 -6.52
N HIS A 124 10.28 19.51 -7.29
CA HIS A 124 9.02 19.72 -8.01
C HIS A 124 8.71 18.56 -8.98
N MET A 125 9.71 18.08 -9.75
CA MET A 125 9.55 16.92 -10.65
C MET A 125 9.21 15.66 -9.87
N THR A 126 9.83 15.43 -8.71
CA THR A 126 9.55 14.27 -7.85
C THR A 126 8.12 14.31 -7.30
N GLU A 127 7.67 15.48 -6.81
CA GLU A 127 6.34 15.66 -6.23
C GLU A 127 5.20 15.53 -7.27
N ASN A 128 5.48 15.87 -8.54
CA ASN A 128 4.53 15.83 -9.64
C ASN A 128 4.77 14.65 -10.61
N MET A 129 5.52 13.64 -10.18
CA MET A 129 5.81 12.45 -10.99
C MET A 129 4.61 11.50 -11.03
N ASP A 130 4.22 11.11 -12.23
CA ASP A 130 3.15 10.16 -12.47
C ASP A 130 3.51 9.15 -13.59
N ALA A 131 2.57 8.24 -13.91
CA ALA A 131 2.81 7.21 -14.92
C ALA A 131 2.95 7.76 -16.35
N SER A 132 2.50 8.98 -16.61
CA SER A 132 2.54 9.61 -17.94
C SER A 132 3.83 10.38 -18.20
N ASN A 133 4.60 10.76 -17.15
CA ASN A 133 5.79 11.62 -17.27
C ASN A 133 7.07 11.00 -16.68
N CYS A 134 6.97 9.92 -15.92
CA CYS A 134 8.11 9.35 -15.19
C CYS A 134 9.25 8.90 -16.12
N LEU A 135 8.94 8.46 -17.32
CA LEU A 135 9.91 8.02 -18.31
C LEU A 135 10.70 9.21 -18.88
N GLY A 136 10.00 10.29 -19.23
CA GLY A 136 10.59 11.55 -19.63
C GLY A 136 11.48 12.15 -18.53
N VAL A 137 11.01 12.18 -17.29
CA VAL A 137 11.79 12.62 -16.12
C VAL A 137 13.05 11.76 -15.93
N PHE A 138 12.97 10.44 -16.10
CA PHE A 138 14.11 9.53 -15.98
C PHE A 138 15.21 9.84 -17.01
N TYR A 139 14.86 9.99 -18.30
CA TYR A 139 15.85 10.30 -19.31
C TYR A 139 16.41 11.71 -19.12
N PHE A 140 15.56 12.69 -18.86
CA PHE A 140 15.97 14.06 -18.58
C PHE A 140 16.98 14.14 -17.40
N ALA A 141 16.69 13.44 -16.30
CA ALA A 141 17.56 13.41 -15.14
C ALA A 141 18.92 12.76 -15.45
N ARG A 142 18.92 11.69 -16.24
CA ARG A 142 20.18 11.05 -16.70
C ARG A 142 21.02 11.94 -17.57
N ASP A 143 20.41 12.66 -18.49
CA ASP A 143 21.13 13.55 -19.42
C ASP A 143 21.76 14.74 -18.68
N LEU A 144 21.15 15.20 -17.60
CA LEU A 144 21.70 16.26 -16.73
C LEU A 144 22.63 15.72 -15.63
N GLY A 145 22.81 14.41 -15.48
CA GLY A 145 23.58 13.80 -14.39
C GLY A 145 22.95 13.95 -13.01
N ALA A 146 21.63 14.15 -12.94
CA ALA A 146 20.86 14.23 -11.70
C ALA A 146 20.53 12.83 -11.18
N GLU A 147 21.53 12.12 -10.60
CA GLU A 147 21.45 10.70 -10.25
C GLU A 147 20.30 10.40 -9.28
N GLU A 148 20.09 11.24 -8.27
CA GLU A 148 19.03 11.01 -7.28
C GLU A 148 17.62 11.07 -7.90
N LEU A 149 17.36 12.05 -8.77
CA LEU A 149 16.09 12.16 -9.50
C LEU A 149 15.92 10.99 -10.49
N ALA A 150 17.00 10.60 -11.18
CA ALA A 150 16.98 9.44 -12.09
C ALA A 150 16.66 8.14 -11.35
N ASP A 151 17.23 7.93 -10.17
CA ASP A 151 16.96 6.77 -9.34
C ASP A 151 15.52 6.77 -8.80
N GLN A 152 14.98 7.94 -8.44
CA GLN A 152 13.59 8.07 -8.01
C GLN A 152 12.63 7.76 -9.16
N ALA A 153 12.87 8.34 -10.34
CA ALA A 153 12.07 8.09 -11.53
C ALA A 153 12.14 6.62 -11.97
N GLN A 154 13.32 6.00 -11.92
CA GLN A 154 13.48 4.59 -12.24
C GLN A 154 12.76 3.67 -11.24
N ARG A 155 12.78 3.98 -9.93
CA ARG A 155 12.00 3.25 -8.92
C ARG A 155 10.50 3.37 -9.18
N PHE A 156 10.01 4.59 -9.44
CA PHE A 156 8.61 4.82 -9.76
C PHE A 156 8.16 4.03 -10.98
N LEU A 157 8.95 4.08 -12.07
CA LEU A 157 8.70 3.36 -13.31
C LEU A 157 8.63 1.84 -13.08
N ARG A 158 9.56 1.26 -12.31
CA ARG A 158 9.57 -0.18 -12.03
C ARG A 158 8.37 -0.60 -11.19
N GLN A 159 7.95 0.22 -10.22
CA GLN A 159 6.80 -0.04 -9.36
C GLN A 159 5.47 0.07 -10.11
N ASN A 160 5.35 1.05 -11.01
CA ASN A 160 4.12 1.35 -11.74
C ASN A 160 4.19 0.91 -13.21
N PHE A 161 5.00 -0.10 -13.53
CA PHE A 161 5.33 -0.49 -14.90
C PHE A 161 4.10 -0.72 -15.77
N VAL A 162 3.09 -1.43 -15.27
CA VAL A 162 1.86 -1.72 -16.03
C VAL A 162 1.12 -0.45 -16.44
N GLN A 163 1.02 0.53 -15.53
CA GLN A 163 0.37 1.82 -15.81
C GLN A 163 1.20 2.68 -16.76
N VAL A 164 2.52 2.68 -16.59
CA VAL A 164 3.44 3.40 -17.49
C VAL A 164 3.34 2.85 -18.91
N CYS A 165 3.24 1.53 -19.09
CA CYS A 165 3.11 0.91 -20.40
C CYS A 165 1.79 1.21 -21.15
N GLN A 166 0.81 1.81 -20.47
CA GLN A 166 -0.43 2.28 -21.11
C GLN A 166 -0.26 3.65 -21.79
N ASN A 167 0.84 4.36 -21.53
CA ASN A 167 1.12 5.68 -22.11
C ASN A 167 1.96 5.58 -23.39
N GLU A 168 1.80 6.57 -24.26
CA GLU A 168 2.48 6.64 -25.55
C GLU A 168 4.00 6.76 -25.43
N GLU A 169 4.52 7.35 -24.35
CA GLU A 169 5.96 7.52 -24.13
C GLU A 169 6.77 6.20 -24.23
N VAL A 170 6.19 5.08 -23.75
CA VAL A 170 6.85 3.76 -23.85
C VAL A 170 6.93 3.29 -25.32
N LEU A 171 5.96 3.68 -26.13
CA LEU A 171 5.90 3.31 -27.54
C LEU A 171 6.88 4.12 -28.39
N GLU A 172 7.35 5.27 -27.88
CA GLU A 172 8.37 6.11 -28.52
C GLU A 172 9.81 5.66 -28.23
N LEU A 173 10.00 4.74 -27.26
CA LEU A 173 11.31 4.22 -26.92
C LEU A 173 12.00 3.53 -28.10
N GLU A 174 13.32 3.70 -28.20
CA GLU A 174 14.13 2.90 -29.11
C GLU A 174 14.23 1.43 -28.61
N ALA A 175 14.44 0.49 -29.53
CA ALA A 175 14.50 -0.94 -29.22
C ALA A 175 15.49 -1.28 -28.10
N HIS A 176 16.67 -0.63 -28.08
CA HIS A 176 17.68 -0.86 -27.05
C HIS A 176 17.26 -0.33 -25.68
N GLN A 177 16.52 0.79 -25.63
CA GLN A 177 15.99 1.38 -24.39
C GLN A 177 14.90 0.47 -23.81
N LEU A 178 13.95 0.06 -24.64
CA LEU A 178 12.91 -0.90 -24.26
C LEU A 178 13.53 -2.23 -23.80
N GLY A 179 14.48 -2.79 -24.54
CA GLY A 179 15.18 -4.02 -24.19
C GLY A 179 15.91 -3.93 -22.84
N LYS A 180 16.53 -2.78 -22.52
CA LYS A 180 17.16 -2.53 -21.23
C LYS A 180 16.12 -2.48 -20.10
N LEU A 181 15.00 -1.81 -20.31
CA LEU A 181 13.90 -1.75 -19.35
C LEU A 181 13.34 -3.15 -19.08
N LEU A 182 13.01 -3.92 -20.13
CA LEU A 182 12.47 -5.27 -20.03
C LEU A 182 13.46 -6.29 -19.44
N SER A 183 14.75 -6.02 -19.43
CA SER A 183 15.75 -6.88 -18.79
C SER A 183 15.76 -6.79 -17.26
N SER A 184 15.08 -5.81 -16.66
CA SER A 184 15.08 -5.61 -15.22
C SER A 184 14.28 -6.70 -14.49
N ASP A 185 14.86 -7.27 -13.44
CA ASP A 185 14.18 -8.20 -12.54
C ASP A 185 13.21 -7.50 -11.57
N ASP A 186 13.32 -6.16 -11.43
CA ASP A 186 12.60 -5.38 -10.43
C ASP A 186 11.27 -4.80 -10.96
N LEU A 187 10.81 -5.24 -12.15
CA LEU A 187 9.54 -4.80 -12.69
C LEU A 187 8.36 -5.39 -11.89
N ASN A 188 7.44 -4.52 -11.49
CA ASN A 188 6.22 -4.91 -10.81
C ASN A 188 5.16 -5.34 -11.83
N VAL A 189 5.19 -6.61 -12.19
CA VAL A 189 4.25 -7.26 -13.12
C VAL A 189 3.79 -8.58 -12.53
N SER A 190 2.51 -8.90 -12.70
CA SER A 190 1.92 -10.14 -12.20
C SER A 190 2.25 -11.36 -13.05
N GLY A 191 2.69 -11.17 -14.30
CA GLY A 191 3.03 -12.24 -15.24
C GLY A 191 3.84 -11.72 -16.43
N GLU A 192 4.52 -12.63 -17.11
CA GLU A 192 5.28 -12.31 -18.33
C GLU A 192 4.37 -12.06 -19.55
N GLU A 193 3.09 -12.42 -19.45
CA GLU A 193 2.06 -12.08 -20.45
C GLU A 193 2.01 -10.58 -20.70
N THR A 194 2.04 -9.79 -19.63
CA THR A 194 2.07 -8.32 -19.71
C THR A 194 3.31 -7.82 -20.45
N ILE A 195 4.47 -8.42 -20.19
CA ILE A 195 5.72 -8.04 -20.88
C ILE A 195 5.64 -8.38 -22.36
N LEU A 196 5.12 -9.55 -22.70
CA LEU A 196 4.91 -9.95 -24.09
C LEU A 196 3.95 -8.99 -24.80
N ASP A 197 2.86 -8.61 -24.16
CA ASP A 197 1.88 -7.66 -24.73
C ASP A 197 2.50 -6.29 -25.00
N VAL A 198 3.34 -5.79 -24.10
CA VAL A 198 4.07 -4.52 -24.30
C VAL A 198 4.98 -4.61 -25.52
N VAL A 199 5.75 -5.68 -25.69
CA VAL A 199 6.62 -5.89 -26.85
C VAL A 199 5.80 -5.91 -28.15
N LEU A 200 4.71 -6.67 -28.16
CA LEU A 200 3.85 -6.80 -29.34
C LEU A 200 3.12 -5.49 -29.68
N HIS A 201 2.73 -4.74 -28.67
CA HIS A 201 2.12 -3.42 -28.85
C HIS A 201 3.13 -2.41 -29.42
N TRP A 202 4.35 -2.38 -28.90
CA TRP A 202 5.43 -1.53 -29.38
C TRP A 202 5.75 -1.77 -30.87
N VAL A 203 5.79 -3.04 -31.30
CA VAL A 203 6.00 -3.39 -32.73
C VAL A 203 4.84 -2.93 -33.61
N LYS A 204 3.60 -2.98 -33.09
CA LYS A 204 2.40 -2.58 -33.84
C LYS A 204 2.20 -1.07 -33.98
N HIS A 205 2.72 -0.29 -33.05
CA HIS A 205 2.45 1.16 -32.94
C HIS A 205 3.17 2.01 -33.99
N SER A 206 4.02 1.47 -34.84
CA SER A 206 4.79 2.26 -35.78
C SER A 206 4.05 2.56 -37.09
N THR A 207 4.46 3.66 -37.77
CA THR A 207 4.05 3.97 -39.14
C THR A 207 4.50 2.85 -40.11
N LEU A 208 3.91 2.77 -41.31
CA LEU A 208 4.19 1.68 -42.24
C LEU A 208 5.67 1.48 -42.55
N THR A 209 6.47 2.56 -42.60
CA THR A 209 7.92 2.53 -42.87
C THR A 209 8.73 2.10 -41.63
N ASP A 210 8.33 2.48 -40.43
CA ASP A 210 9.03 2.12 -39.19
C ASP A 210 8.67 0.73 -38.69
N ARG A 211 7.54 0.18 -39.15
CA ARG A 211 7.03 -1.13 -38.73
C ARG A 211 7.94 -2.28 -39.19
N GLU A 212 8.48 -2.20 -40.39
CA GLU A 212 9.47 -3.18 -40.88
C GLU A 212 10.75 -3.10 -40.02
N VAL A 213 11.21 -1.89 -39.68
CA VAL A 213 12.41 -1.70 -38.87
C VAL A 213 12.21 -2.23 -37.45
N ARG A 214 11.06 -1.95 -36.82
CA ARG A 214 10.77 -2.43 -35.45
C ARG A 214 10.59 -3.95 -35.39
N SER A 215 10.04 -4.57 -36.44
CA SER A 215 9.90 -6.03 -36.50
C SER A 215 11.24 -6.75 -36.47
N TRP A 216 12.33 -6.16 -37.00
CA TRP A 216 13.68 -6.74 -36.95
C TRP A 216 14.23 -6.86 -35.52
N HIS A 217 13.76 -6.03 -34.60
CA HIS A 217 14.14 -6.09 -33.18
C HIS A 217 13.29 -7.07 -32.35
N LEU A 218 12.23 -7.64 -32.94
CA LEU A 218 11.31 -8.52 -32.23
C LEU A 218 11.99 -9.76 -31.63
N PRO A 219 12.88 -10.50 -32.34
CA PRO A 219 13.59 -11.64 -31.77
C PRO A 219 14.45 -11.27 -30.57
N GLU A 220 15.13 -10.12 -30.61
CA GLU A 220 15.94 -9.64 -29.50
C GLU A 220 15.08 -9.32 -28.27
N LEU A 221 13.95 -8.61 -28.47
CA LEU A 221 13.02 -8.25 -27.39
C LEU A 221 12.33 -9.48 -26.80
N LEU A 222 11.95 -10.47 -27.62
CA LEU A 222 11.38 -11.74 -27.15
C LEU A 222 12.33 -12.50 -26.22
N ARG A 223 13.64 -12.44 -26.45
CA ARG A 223 14.64 -13.03 -25.53
C ARG A 223 14.71 -12.34 -24.16
N LYS A 224 14.17 -11.10 -24.04
CA LYS A 224 14.04 -10.40 -22.74
C LYS A 224 12.77 -10.80 -21.98
N VAL A 225 11.80 -11.40 -22.67
CA VAL A 225 10.58 -11.98 -22.07
C VAL A 225 10.91 -13.39 -21.59
N ARG A 226 10.49 -13.72 -20.37
CA ARG A 226 10.70 -15.05 -19.78
C ARG A 226 9.58 -16.00 -20.24
N LEU A 227 9.53 -16.26 -21.55
CA LEU A 227 8.47 -17.00 -22.22
C LEU A 227 8.10 -18.34 -21.55
N PRO A 228 9.04 -19.14 -20.96
CA PRO A 228 8.66 -20.35 -20.24
C PRO A 228 7.81 -20.15 -18.99
N LEU A 229 7.63 -18.91 -18.53
CA LEU A 229 6.74 -18.56 -17.41
C LEU A 229 5.31 -18.21 -17.88
N ILE A 230 5.10 -18.08 -19.18
CA ILE A 230 3.80 -17.80 -19.79
C ILE A 230 3.04 -19.11 -20.03
N SER A 231 1.72 -19.08 -19.80
CA SER A 231 0.91 -20.28 -20.05
C SER A 231 0.96 -20.70 -21.54
N PRO A 232 1.05 -22.01 -21.83
CA PRO A 232 1.10 -22.50 -23.24
C PRO A 232 -0.10 -22.05 -24.06
N ASP A 233 -1.28 -21.95 -23.45
CA ASP A 233 -2.48 -21.53 -24.17
C ASP A 233 -2.42 -20.06 -24.55
N TYR A 234 -1.88 -19.21 -23.67
CA TYR A 234 -1.64 -17.79 -23.98
C TYR A 234 -0.64 -17.62 -25.12
N LEU A 235 0.48 -18.35 -25.09
CA LEU A 235 1.47 -18.30 -26.17
C LEU A 235 0.89 -18.74 -27.51
N ARG A 236 0.10 -19.81 -27.55
CA ARG A 236 -0.59 -20.26 -28.77
C ARG A 236 -1.58 -19.22 -29.30
N GLU A 237 -2.30 -18.56 -28.39
CA GLU A 237 -3.24 -17.50 -28.78
C GLU A 237 -2.50 -16.25 -29.25
N ALA A 238 -1.39 -15.87 -28.61
CA ALA A 238 -0.53 -14.77 -29.04
C ALA A 238 0.03 -14.99 -30.44
N LEU A 239 0.46 -16.22 -30.78
CA LEU A 239 0.88 -16.60 -32.14
C LEU A 239 -0.26 -16.39 -33.14
N LYS A 240 -1.47 -16.82 -32.85
CA LYS A 240 -2.63 -16.67 -33.76
C LYS A 240 -2.99 -15.21 -34.01
N ARG A 241 -2.91 -14.36 -32.99
CA ARG A 241 -3.30 -12.93 -33.07
C ARG A 241 -2.24 -12.03 -33.69
N ASN A 242 -0.98 -12.48 -33.79
CA ASN A 242 0.13 -11.62 -34.17
C ASN A 242 0.88 -12.19 -35.39
N THR A 243 0.55 -11.68 -36.57
CA THR A 243 1.19 -12.08 -37.84
C THR A 243 2.70 -11.83 -37.84
N ALA A 244 3.20 -10.83 -37.10
CA ALA A 244 4.64 -10.55 -36.99
C ALA A 244 5.42 -11.71 -36.35
N LEU A 245 4.82 -12.41 -35.36
CA LEU A 245 5.43 -13.60 -34.74
C LEU A 245 5.47 -14.79 -35.72
N LEU A 246 4.50 -14.90 -36.62
CA LEU A 246 4.41 -15.98 -37.61
C LEU A 246 5.27 -15.73 -38.85
N ALA A 247 5.56 -14.47 -39.16
CA ALA A 247 6.32 -14.08 -40.35
C ALA A 247 7.83 -14.29 -40.20
N ASP A 248 8.34 -14.31 -38.95
CA ASP A 248 9.75 -14.43 -38.64
C ASP A 248 10.09 -15.84 -38.12
N ALA A 249 10.97 -16.55 -38.80
CA ALA A 249 11.37 -17.91 -38.44
C ALA A 249 12.09 -17.97 -37.07
N GLU A 250 12.87 -16.94 -36.73
CA GLU A 250 13.57 -16.84 -35.46
C GLU A 250 12.59 -16.62 -34.28
N CYS A 251 11.59 -15.77 -34.47
CA CYS A 251 10.51 -15.58 -33.48
C CYS A 251 9.74 -16.89 -33.24
N LEU A 252 9.38 -17.60 -34.30
CA LEU A 252 8.71 -18.90 -34.20
C LEU A 252 9.57 -19.93 -33.45
N GLN A 253 10.86 -19.98 -33.72
CA GLN A 253 11.77 -20.88 -33.03
C GLN A 253 11.81 -20.56 -31.53
N ILE A 254 11.98 -19.28 -31.14
CA ILE A 254 12.03 -18.84 -29.74
C ILE A 254 10.74 -19.22 -28.98
N VAL A 255 9.58 -19.02 -29.61
CA VAL A 255 8.30 -19.35 -28.95
C VAL A 255 8.10 -20.87 -28.88
N ASN A 256 8.48 -21.64 -29.91
CA ASN A 256 8.37 -23.10 -29.89
C ASN A 256 9.30 -23.71 -28.83
N GLU A 257 10.55 -23.23 -28.71
CA GLU A 257 11.46 -23.64 -27.62
C GLU A 257 10.86 -23.41 -26.24
N ALA A 258 10.16 -22.28 -26.04
CA ALA A 258 9.46 -21.99 -24.79
C ALA A 258 8.28 -22.94 -24.54
N LEU A 259 7.51 -23.26 -25.58
CA LEU A 259 6.40 -24.23 -25.48
C LEU A 259 6.89 -25.65 -25.16
N GLU A 260 8.02 -26.07 -25.73
CA GLU A 260 8.66 -27.35 -25.44
C GLU A 260 9.21 -27.39 -24.02
N ALA A 261 9.84 -26.30 -23.56
CA ALA A 261 10.35 -26.18 -22.19
C ALA A 261 9.25 -26.30 -21.12
N THR A 262 8.05 -25.79 -21.42
CA THR A 262 6.89 -25.90 -20.52
C THR A 262 6.21 -27.28 -20.57
N ALA A 263 6.37 -28.02 -21.67
CA ALA A 263 5.81 -29.37 -21.83
C ALA A 263 6.67 -30.47 -21.16
N MET A 264 7.94 -30.21 -20.90
CA MET A 264 8.85 -31.15 -20.22
C MET A 264 8.54 -31.21 -18.71
N HIS A 265 8.59 -32.40 -18.13
CA HIS A 265 8.26 -32.68 -16.74
C HIS A 265 9.05 -31.78 -15.73
N PRO A 266 8.44 -31.44 -14.57
CA PRO A 266 9.06 -30.56 -13.55
C PRO A 266 10.43 -31.01 -13.01
N SER A 267 10.79 -32.30 -13.18
CA SER A 267 12.11 -32.85 -12.77
C SER A 267 13.25 -32.51 -13.73
N ALA A 268 12.98 -32.03 -14.92
CA ALA A 268 13.96 -31.60 -15.93
C ALA A 268 14.02 -30.08 -16.09
N ALA A 269 13.53 -29.32 -15.09
CA ALA A 269 13.45 -27.86 -15.16
C ALA A 269 14.81 -27.25 -15.50
N PRO A 270 14.92 -26.53 -16.63
CA PRO A 270 16.09 -25.74 -16.91
C PRO A 270 16.25 -24.70 -15.81
N ARG A 271 17.49 -24.31 -15.53
CA ARG A 271 17.96 -23.29 -14.57
C ARG A 271 16.81 -22.45 -14.03
N LYS A 272 16.57 -22.44 -12.70
CA LYS A 272 15.53 -21.64 -12.05
C LYS A 272 15.49 -20.25 -12.67
N LEU A 273 14.51 -20.00 -13.54
CA LEU A 273 14.29 -18.68 -14.10
C LEU A 273 13.97 -17.77 -12.91
N LYS A 274 14.69 -16.66 -12.81
CA LYS A 274 14.45 -15.68 -11.76
C LYS A 274 13.11 -15.01 -12.03
N LEU A 275 12.23 -14.95 -11.03
CA LEU A 275 10.95 -14.25 -11.14
C LEU A 275 11.16 -12.73 -11.10
N ARG A 276 10.28 -11.96 -11.75
CA ARG A 276 10.25 -10.50 -11.57
C ARG A 276 9.64 -10.12 -10.24
N TYR A 277 9.92 -8.88 -9.79
CA TYR A 277 9.48 -8.39 -8.49
C TYR A 277 7.99 -8.64 -8.23
N GLY A 278 7.09 -8.27 -9.17
CA GLY A 278 5.65 -8.46 -8.99
C GLY A 278 5.18 -9.92 -9.00
N MET A 279 6.01 -10.85 -9.52
CA MET A 279 5.73 -12.28 -9.55
C MET A 279 6.21 -13.02 -8.28
N GLU A 280 7.03 -12.39 -7.45
CA GLU A 280 7.57 -12.96 -6.21
C GLU A 280 6.64 -12.71 -5.02
N THR A 281 5.35 -12.93 -5.21
CA THR A 281 4.37 -12.80 -4.13
C THR A 281 4.23 -14.12 -3.37
N THR A 282 3.95 -14.02 -2.08
CA THR A 282 3.65 -15.17 -1.22
C THR A 282 2.55 -14.81 -0.23
N ASP A 283 1.79 -15.81 0.18
CA ASP A 283 0.77 -15.60 1.21
C ASP A 283 1.45 -15.36 2.56
N LEU A 284 1.15 -14.22 3.14
CA LEU A 284 1.65 -13.78 4.43
C LEU A 284 0.51 -13.68 5.44
N LEU A 285 0.79 -14.12 6.65
CA LEU A 285 -0.08 -13.88 7.80
C LEU A 285 0.23 -12.48 8.35
N LEU A 286 -0.72 -11.56 8.22
CA LEU A 286 -0.60 -10.17 8.66
C LEU A 286 -1.25 -10.00 10.03
N CYS A 287 -0.50 -9.49 11.00
CA CYS A 287 -1.02 -9.07 12.29
C CYS A 287 -1.00 -7.53 12.35
N VAL A 288 -2.16 -6.93 12.14
CA VAL A 288 -2.32 -5.49 12.13
C VAL A 288 -2.70 -5.00 13.52
N GLY A 289 -1.90 -4.09 14.06
CA GLY A 289 -2.11 -3.49 15.38
C GLY A 289 -2.17 -1.98 15.31
N ASN A 290 -2.40 -1.37 16.47
CA ASN A 290 -2.49 0.07 16.61
C ASN A 290 -1.13 0.75 16.64
N ASP A 291 -1.12 1.98 16.12
CA ASP A 291 -0.15 3.00 16.49
C ASP A 291 -0.50 3.46 17.91
N GLY A 292 0.30 3.05 18.89
CA GLY A 292 0.07 3.37 20.32
C GLY A 292 0.18 4.86 20.63
N GLY A 293 -0.71 5.66 20.03
CA GLY A 293 -0.74 7.11 20.07
C GLY A 293 -0.47 7.69 21.45
N GLY A 294 0.74 8.20 21.68
CA GLY A 294 1.05 9.13 22.75
C GLY A 294 1.56 8.56 24.07
N ILE A 295 1.62 7.27 24.29
CA ILE A 295 2.39 6.71 25.40
C ILE A 295 3.81 6.49 24.88
N ARG A 296 4.72 7.42 25.20
CA ARG A 296 6.16 7.21 24.99
C ARG A 296 6.54 5.89 25.67
N SER A 297 6.64 4.83 24.88
CA SER A 297 7.17 3.57 25.37
C SER A 297 8.56 3.84 25.94
N ARG A 298 8.84 3.32 27.14
CA ARG A 298 10.17 3.36 27.76
C ARG A 298 11.25 2.68 26.90
N TYR A 299 10.86 2.06 25.78
CA TYR A 299 11.69 1.21 24.93
C TYR A 299 11.87 1.74 23.49
N GLY A 300 11.56 3.02 23.19
CA GLY A 300 11.85 3.65 21.90
C GLY A 300 10.74 3.49 20.84
N ASN A 301 11.00 3.99 19.63
CA ASN A 301 10.05 4.14 18.51
C ASN A 301 9.58 2.82 17.83
N TYR A 302 9.68 1.67 18.47
CA TYR A 302 9.36 0.37 17.86
C TYR A 302 7.88 -0.04 17.96
N ALA A 303 7.05 0.76 18.63
CA ALA A 303 5.65 0.45 18.94
C ALA A 303 4.66 0.61 17.77
N GLU A 304 5.13 1.03 16.59
CA GLU A 304 4.26 1.52 15.51
C GLU A 304 4.16 0.59 14.30
N ARG A 305 4.57 -0.69 14.42
CA ARG A 305 4.65 -1.55 13.25
C ARG A 305 3.81 -2.80 13.39
N SER A 306 2.90 -2.97 12.44
CA SER A 306 2.25 -4.24 12.19
C SER A 306 3.26 -5.24 11.61
N PHE A 307 3.08 -6.53 11.84
CA PHE A 307 4.02 -7.52 11.31
C PHE A 307 3.34 -8.52 10.36
N CYS A 308 4.15 -9.13 9.50
CA CYS A 308 3.76 -10.20 8.61
C CYS A 308 4.65 -11.41 8.88
N TYR A 309 4.06 -12.58 8.95
CA TYR A 309 4.78 -13.84 9.03
C TYR A 309 4.63 -14.61 7.72
N ALA A 310 5.75 -15.08 7.16
CA ALA A 310 5.79 -15.90 5.96
C ALA A 310 5.92 -17.39 6.33
N PRO A 311 4.86 -18.18 6.31
CA PRO A 311 4.92 -19.60 6.69
C PRO A 311 5.88 -20.41 5.83
N SER A 312 5.99 -20.09 4.55
CA SER A 312 6.87 -20.78 3.60
C SER A 312 8.37 -20.68 3.92
N THR A 313 8.79 -19.59 4.58
CA THR A 313 10.20 -19.30 4.89
C THR A 313 10.50 -19.20 6.39
N GLY A 314 9.46 -19.14 7.24
CA GLY A 314 9.58 -18.89 8.67
C GLY A 314 10.06 -17.47 9.02
N ARG A 315 10.04 -16.53 8.06
CA ARG A 315 10.54 -15.16 8.26
C ARG A 315 9.43 -14.19 8.63
N THR A 316 9.82 -13.19 9.40
CA THR A 316 8.94 -12.08 9.79
C THR A 316 9.35 -10.81 9.06
N TYR A 317 8.37 -10.01 8.67
CA TYR A 317 8.52 -8.71 8.03
C TYR A 317 7.64 -7.70 8.76
N TYR A 318 7.89 -6.40 8.54
CA TYR A 318 7.10 -5.33 9.14
C TYR A 318 6.44 -4.47 8.07
N ILE A 319 5.24 -4.02 8.37
CA ILE A 319 4.50 -3.02 7.61
C ILE A 319 4.14 -1.84 8.52
N THR A 320 3.84 -0.71 7.92
CA THR A 320 3.31 0.44 8.67
C THR A 320 1.96 0.09 9.29
N SER A 321 1.67 0.64 10.47
CA SER A 321 0.32 0.58 11.06
C SER A 321 -0.56 1.72 10.51
N PRO A 322 -1.88 1.53 10.41
CA PRO A 322 -2.78 2.61 9.99
C PRO A 322 -2.76 3.73 11.03
N ARG A 323 -2.67 4.99 10.56
CA ARG A 323 -2.70 6.18 11.43
C ARG A 323 -4.12 6.74 11.47
N TYR A 324 -4.72 6.76 12.63
CA TYR A 324 -6.07 7.29 12.88
C TYR A 324 -6.06 8.77 13.29
N GLY A 325 -5.26 9.61 12.60
CA GLY A 325 -5.12 11.04 12.88
C GLY A 325 -4.48 11.32 14.25
N GLU A 326 -4.81 12.47 14.88
CA GLU A 326 -4.34 12.82 16.24
C GLU A 326 -5.14 12.14 17.36
N ALA A 327 -6.13 11.31 17.02
CA ALA A 327 -7.01 10.67 18.00
C ALA A 327 -6.57 9.22 18.25
N LEU A 328 -6.71 8.78 19.48
CA LEU A 328 -6.54 7.39 19.89
C LEU A 328 -7.57 6.52 19.13
N GLY A 329 -7.12 5.77 18.14
CA GLY A 329 -7.95 4.84 17.38
C GLY A 329 -7.48 3.40 17.63
N TYR A 330 -8.41 2.45 17.54
CA TYR A 330 -8.12 1.02 17.67
C TYR A 330 -8.60 0.31 16.42
N VAL A 331 -7.75 -0.55 15.85
CA VAL A 331 -8.19 -1.48 14.79
C VAL A 331 -9.13 -2.49 15.42
N CYS A 332 -10.34 -2.61 14.89
CA CYS A 332 -11.38 -3.47 15.47
C CYS A 332 -11.69 -4.67 14.57
N ALA A 333 -11.55 -4.52 13.26
CA ALA A 333 -11.85 -5.57 12.30
C ALA A 333 -11.03 -5.37 11.02
N GLY A 334 -10.86 -6.44 10.25
CA GLY A 334 -10.17 -6.38 8.96
C GLY A 334 -10.63 -7.49 8.04
N VAL A 335 -10.40 -7.29 6.74
CA VAL A 335 -10.71 -8.25 5.69
C VAL A 335 -9.74 -8.08 4.53
N VAL A 336 -9.44 -9.17 3.84
CA VAL A 336 -8.76 -9.14 2.54
C VAL A 336 -9.80 -9.47 1.48
N THR A 337 -9.90 -8.61 0.47
CA THR A 337 -10.85 -8.78 -0.63
C THR A 337 -10.38 -9.86 -1.61
N LYS A 338 -11.26 -10.27 -2.52
CA LYS A 338 -10.89 -11.21 -3.60
C LYS A 338 -9.77 -10.64 -4.50
N GLY A 339 -9.70 -9.32 -4.63
CA GLY A 339 -8.63 -8.63 -5.36
C GLY A 339 -7.33 -8.43 -4.56
N ASN A 340 -7.23 -9.04 -3.36
CA ASN A 340 -6.08 -8.90 -2.46
C ASN A 340 -5.91 -7.51 -1.83
N ASP A 341 -6.96 -6.67 -1.82
CA ASP A 341 -6.95 -5.43 -1.05
C ASP A 341 -7.03 -5.74 0.45
N ILE A 342 -6.08 -5.24 1.21
CA ILE A 342 -6.06 -5.34 2.67
C ILE A 342 -6.82 -4.15 3.24
N ILE A 343 -7.95 -4.41 3.87
CA ILE A 343 -8.84 -3.39 4.41
C ILE A 343 -8.99 -3.60 5.90
N VAL A 344 -8.82 -2.52 6.68
CA VAL A 344 -9.02 -2.53 8.13
C VAL A 344 -9.99 -1.42 8.54
N ALA A 345 -10.76 -1.71 9.57
CA ALA A 345 -11.67 -0.76 10.18
C ALA A 345 -11.30 -0.54 11.64
N GLY A 346 -11.36 0.70 12.08
CA GLY A 346 -11.02 1.07 13.44
C GLY A 346 -11.87 2.21 13.98
N GLU A 347 -11.89 2.35 15.30
CA GLU A 347 -12.61 3.39 16.00
C GLU A 347 -11.75 4.64 16.14
N VAL A 348 -12.31 5.79 15.81
CA VAL A 348 -11.64 7.09 15.95
C VAL A 348 -12.46 8.03 16.81
N GLY A 349 -11.86 8.51 17.92
CA GLY A 349 -12.46 9.52 18.77
C GLY A 349 -12.00 10.91 18.38
N VAL A 350 -12.85 11.73 17.77
CA VAL A 350 -12.55 13.13 17.45
C VAL A 350 -12.79 14.00 18.68
N ARG A 351 -11.74 14.67 19.21
CA ARG A 351 -11.88 15.73 20.22
C ARG A 351 -12.41 17.01 19.56
N ARG A 352 -13.70 17.24 19.59
CA ARG A 352 -14.22 18.60 19.34
C ARG A 352 -14.15 19.43 20.61
N MET A 353 -13.82 20.72 20.48
CA MET A 353 -13.56 21.67 21.59
C MET A 353 -14.71 21.89 22.60
N ALA A 354 -15.82 21.21 22.50
CA ALA A 354 -16.95 21.32 23.44
C ALA A 354 -17.56 19.95 23.75
N ARG A 355 -17.09 19.32 24.80
CA ARG A 355 -17.74 18.26 25.61
C ARG A 355 -18.42 17.07 24.88
N GLN A 356 -18.52 16.99 23.56
CA GLN A 356 -19.05 15.83 22.85
C GLN A 356 -17.94 15.16 22.04
N LYS A 357 -17.57 13.95 22.44
CA LYS A 357 -16.69 13.06 21.69
C LYS A 357 -17.53 12.44 20.58
N VAL A 358 -17.34 12.88 19.34
CA VAL A 358 -17.91 12.21 18.18
C VAL A 358 -16.97 11.05 17.85
N MET A 359 -17.50 9.84 17.83
CA MET A 359 -16.77 8.64 17.45
C MET A 359 -17.33 8.16 16.10
N ASN A 360 -16.46 7.70 15.22
CA ASN A 360 -16.82 7.09 13.94
C ASN A 360 -16.00 5.82 13.74
N VAL A 361 -16.48 4.92 12.91
CA VAL A 361 -15.68 3.82 12.36
C VAL A 361 -15.01 4.35 11.10
N GLU A 362 -13.69 4.36 11.06
CA GLU A 362 -12.93 4.71 9.86
C GLU A 362 -12.34 3.47 9.21
N ILE A 363 -12.40 3.42 7.88
CA ILE A 363 -11.97 2.28 7.07
C ILE A 363 -10.81 2.71 6.20
N TYR A 364 -9.74 1.93 6.27
CA TYR A 364 -8.49 2.16 5.56
C TYR A 364 -8.14 0.97 4.67
N ARG A 365 -7.50 1.27 3.52
CA ARG A 365 -6.92 0.29 2.61
C ARG A 365 -5.41 0.44 2.60
N TYR A 366 -4.70 -0.66 2.66
CA TYR A 366 -3.24 -0.70 2.51
C TYR A 366 -2.88 -0.66 1.03
N LYS A 367 -2.07 0.31 0.64
CA LYS A 367 -1.50 0.44 -0.71
C LYS A 367 -0.10 -0.14 -0.72
N VAL A 368 0.06 -1.31 -1.30
CA VAL A 368 1.37 -1.96 -1.47
C VAL A 368 2.28 -1.12 -2.37
N GLU A 369 1.72 -0.53 -3.43
CA GLU A 369 2.42 0.25 -4.44
C GLU A 369 3.01 1.57 -3.91
N ALA A 370 2.40 2.18 -2.91
CA ALA A 370 2.81 3.45 -2.32
C ALA A 370 3.74 3.28 -1.11
N GLN A 371 4.79 2.48 -1.23
CA GLN A 371 5.75 2.20 -0.14
C GLN A 371 5.08 1.68 1.15
N GLY A 372 3.96 0.99 1.01
CA GLY A 372 3.23 0.44 2.14
C GLY A 372 2.52 1.51 2.96
N SER A 373 1.76 2.39 2.34
CA SER A 373 0.96 3.41 3.01
C SER A 373 -0.50 3.00 3.15
N TRP A 374 -1.17 3.58 4.15
CA TRP A 374 -2.61 3.41 4.38
C TRP A 374 -3.40 4.59 3.84
N GLU A 375 -4.41 4.31 3.05
CA GLU A 375 -5.37 5.28 2.51
C GLU A 375 -6.71 5.13 3.20
N ARG A 376 -7.29 6.28 3.61
CA ARG A 376 -8.65 6.31 4.14
C ARG A 376 -9.65 6.15 3.00
N LEU A 377 -10.49 5.12 3.07
CA LEU A 377 -11.55 4.86 2.07
C LEU A 377 -12.84 5.58 2.41
N THR A 378 -13.36 5.35 3.63
CA THR A 378 -14.69 5.83 4.03
C THR A 378 -14.82 5.84 5.55
N SER A 379 -15.94 6.38 6.04
CA SER A 379 -16.33 6.29 7.45
C SER A 379 -17.78 5.83 7.58
N ALA A 380 -18.06 5.07 8.64
CA ALA A 380 -19.40 4.61 9.01
C ALA A 380 -19.82 5.15 10.39
N GLU A 381 -21.09 4.98 10.73
CA GLU A 381 -21.60 5.33 12.04
C GLU A 381 -20.92 4.52 13.14
N TYR A 382 -20.66 5.17 14.28
CA TYR A 382 -19.96 4.55 15.39
C TYR A 382 -20.64 3.30 15.91
N ARG A 383 -19.87 2.24 15.96
CA ARG A 383 -20.14 0.99 16.69
C ARG A 383 -18.82 0.32 17.05
N ASP A 384 -18.79 -0.46 18.10
CA ASP A 384 -17.67 -1.31 18.45
C ASP A 384 -18.04 -2.79 18.40
N SER A 385 -17.05 -3.68 18.47
CA SER A 385 -17.26 -5.14 18.53
C SER A 385 -18.11 -5.72 17.37
N TYR A 386 -18.05 -5.05 16.22
CA TYR A 386 -18.64 -5.46 14.96
C TYR A 386 -17.70 -6.41 14.21
N ALA A 387 -18.19 -7.04 13.16
CA ALA A 387 -17.36 -7.75 12.20
C ALA A 387 -17.38 -7.09 10.84
N LEU A 388 -16.24 -7.14 10.13
CA LEU A 388 -16.06 -6.64 8.77
C LEU A 388 -15.87 -7.83 7.82
N GLY A 389 -16.64 -7.87 6.74
CA GLY A 389 -16.52 -8.88 5.69
C GLY A 389 -16.55 -8.25 4.30
N SER A 390 -16.17 -9.05 3.29
CA SER A 390 -16.27 -8.64 1.89
C SER A 390 -16.86 -9.74 1.02
N LEU A 391 -17.75 -9.36 0.12
CA LEU A 391 -18.21 -10.19 -0.99
C LEU A 391 -18.05 -9.38 -2.26
N ASP A 392 -17.30 -9.91 -3.19
CA ASP A 392 -16.87 -9.21 -4.40
C ASP A 392 -16.36 -7.79 -4.09
N ASP A 393 -16.88 -6.75 -4.74
CA ASP A 393 -16.51 -5.34 -4.52
C ASP A 393 -17.34 -4.64 -3.43
N THR A 394 -17.93 -5.40 -2.49
CA THR A 394 -18.78 -4.87 -1.44
C THR A 394 -18.27 -5.22 -0.06
N LEU A 395 -18.08 -4.21 0.80
CA LEU A 395 -17.80 -4.38 2.22
C LEU A 395 -19.11 -4.47 3.01
N TYR A 396 -19.11 -5.29 4.04
CA TYR A 396 -20.22 -5.48 4.96
C TYR A 396 -19.77 -5.23 6.40
N LEU A 397 -20.44 -4.32 7.08
CA LEU A 397 -20.27 -4.03 8.49
C LEU A 397 -21.44 -4.64 9.25
N VAL A 398 -21.15 -5.68 10.05
CA VAL A 398 -22.16 -6.56 10.61
C VAL A 398 -22.24 -6.44 12.12
N GLY A 399 -23.44 -6.20 12.67
CA GLY A 399 -23.72 -6.16 14.10
C GLY A 399 -22.88 -5.16 14.88
N GLY A 400 -22.49 -5.54 16.08
CA GLY A 400 -21.71 -4.74 17.03
C GLY A 400 -22.54 -4.10 18.11
N GLN A 401 -21.93 -3.17 18.86
CA GLN A 401 -22.62 -2.42 19.91
C GLN A 401 -22.44 -0.92 19.71
N MET A 402 -23.51 -0.17 19.94
CA MET A 402 -23.56 1.29 19.87
C MET A 402 -23.57 1.88 21.27
N ARG A 403 -22.92 3.03 21.47
CA ARG A 403 -22.96 3.74 22.74
C ARG A 403 -24.04 4.81 22.70
N LEU A 404 -25.14 4.57 23.40
CA LEU A 404 -26.23 5.52 23.58
C LEU A 404 -26.19 6.10 25.00
N LYS A 405 -25.91 7.40 25.12
CA LYS A 405 -25.72 8.09 26.41
C LYS A 405 -24.60 7.43 27.23
N ASN A 406 -24.90 6.58 28.19
CA ASN A 406 -23.94 5.85 29.03
C ASN A 406 -24.10 4.32 28.99
N GLN A 407 -24.93 3.82 28.05
CA GLN A 407 -25.21 2.39 27.90
C GLN A 407 -24.69 1.87 26.56
N PHE A 408 -24.29 0.60 26.52
CA PHE A 408 -23.96 -0.12 25.31
C PHE A 408 -25.19 -0.90 24.84
N LEU A 409 -25.62 -0.61 23.60
CA LEU A 409 -26.73 -1.32 22.97
C LEU A 409 -26.19 -2.22 21.85
N ILE A 410 -26.37 -3.53 22.00
CA ILE A 410 -26.03 -4.47 20.93
C ILE A 410 -27.05 -4.32 19.79
N THR A 411 -26.56 -4.19 18.57
CA THR A 411 -27.39 -3.95 17.37
C THR A 411 -27.41 -5.15 16.44
N ASN A 412 -28.49 -5.29 15.68
CA ASN A 412 -28.61 -6.23 14.57
C ASN A 412 -28.39 -5.57 13.20
N CYS A 413 -27.97 -4.30 13.17
CA CYS A 413 -27.75 -3.57 11.94
C CYS A 413 -26.68 -4.21 11.07
N VAL A 414 -26.94 -4.29 9.77
CA VAL A 414 -25.98 -4.68 8.74
C VAL A 414 -25.96 -3.59 7.68
N GLU A 415 -24.76 -3.08 7.41
CA GLU A 415 -24.54 -2.06 6.39
C GLU A 415 -23.56 -2.58 5.35
N ARG A 416 -23.75 -2.13 4.10
CA ARG A 416 -22.89 -2.46 2.98
C ARG A 416 -22.37 -1.22 2.27
N TRP A 417 -21.14 -1.29 1.79
CA TRP A 417 -20.50 -0.21 1.05
C TRP A 417 -19.72 -0.77 -0.15
N SER A 418 -19.85 -0.10 -1.32
CA SER A 418 -19.16 -0.51 -2.54
C SER A 418 -17.73 0.05 -2.57
N LEU A 419 -16.74 -0.77 -2.93
CA LEU A 419 -15.35 -0.35 -3.16
C LEU A 419 -15.21 0.67 -4.29
N GLN A 420 -16.22 0.78 -5.17
CA GLN A 420 -16.32 1.81 -6.21
C GLN A 420 -16.73 3.18 -5.64
N GLY A 421 -17.02 3.27 -4.33
CA GLY A 421 -17.46 4.49 -3.65
C GLY A 421 -18.96 4.60 -3.48
N GLY A 422 -19.40 5.74 -2.94
CA GLY A 422 -20.80 6.03 -2.67
C GLY A 422 -21.17 5.97 -1.18
N PRO A 423 -22.45 6.11 -0.84
CA PRO A 423 -22.91 6.06 0.56
C PRO A 423 -23.02 4.63 1.07
N TRP A 424 -22.92 4.47 2.39
CA TRP A 424 -23.33 3.25 3.08
C TRP A 424 -24.83 2.99 2.88
N ARG A 425 -25.19 1.74 2.70
CA ARG A 425 -26.59 1.30 2.50
C ARG A 425 -26.90 0.16 3.46
N SER A 426 -28.12 0.15 4.00
CA SER A 426 -28.58 -0.95 4.82
C SER A 426 -28.71 -2.24 4.00
N ALA A 427 -28.35 -3.37 4.62
CA ALA A 427 -28.66 -4.71 4.16
C ALA A 427 -29.68 -5.35 5.12
N ALA A 428 -30.09 -6.60 4.85
CA ALA A 428 -30.98 -7.32 5.77
C ALA A 428 -30.36 -7.40 7.17
N PRO A 429 -31.06 -6.95 8.22
CA PRO A 429 -30.56 -7.01 9.58
C PRO A 429 -30.39 -8.47 10.04
N LEU A 430 -29.48 -8.71 10.98
CA LEU A 430 -29.35 -10.01 11.63
C LEU A 430 -30.67 -10.40 12.30
N PRO A 431 -31.04 -11.71 12.33
CA PRO A 431 -32.23 -12.19 13.04
C PRO A 431 -32.24 -11.86 14.54
N LEU A 432 -31.02 -11.71 15.13
CA LEU A 432 -30.83 -11.31 16.52
C LEU A 432 -29.67 -10.32 16.62
N PRO A 433 -29.71 -9.36 17.60
CA PRO A 433 -28.61 -8.46 17.84
C PRO A 433 -27.37 -9.23 18.31
N LEU A 434 -26.20 -8.98 17.69
CA LEU A 434 -24.95 -9.68 18.00
C LEU A 434 -23.76 -8.71 18.06
N ALA A 435 -22.91 -8.93 19.08
CA ALA A 435 -21.60 -8.29 19.18
C ALA A 435 -20.52 -9.34 19.50
N PHE A 436 -19.26 -9.06 19.20
CA PHE A 436 -18.12 -9.97 19.42
C PHE A 436 -18.25 -11.33 18.71
N HIS A 437 -19.04 -11.39 17.67
CA HIS A 437 -19.18 -12.55 16.80
C HIS A 437 -18.06 -12.61 15.79
N SER A 438 -17.79 -13.80 15.24
CA SER A 438 -16.89 -14.00 14.12
C SER A 438 -17.65 -13.93 12.81
N LEU A 439 -16.96 -13.50 11.75
CA LEU A 439 -17.49 -13.42 10.39
C LEU A 439 -16.53 -14.12 9.44
N VAL A 440 -17.03 -15.07 8.67
CA VAL A 440 -16.25 -15.81 7.68
C VAL A 440 -16.93 -15.73 6.32
N ARG A 441 -16.13 -15.57 5.28
CA ARG A 441 -16.57 -15.75 3.90
C ARG A 441 -16.31 -17.20 3.48
N MET A 442 -17.31 -17.84 2.92
CA MET A 442 -17.16 -19.11 2.25
C MET A 442 -17.95 -19.07 0.94
N LYS A 443 -17.26 -19.32 -0.19
CA LYS A 443 -17.82 -19.10 -1.53
C LYS A 443 -18.33 -17.65 -1.66
N ASP A 444 -19.57 -17.44 -2.08
CA ASP A 444 -20.19 -16.13 -2.26
C ASP A 444 -21.19 -15.79 -1.13
N ARG A 445 -20.94 -16.27 0.09
CA ARG A 445 -21.77 -16.08 1.27
C ARG A 445 -20.96 -15.66 2.48
N LEU A 446 -21.63 -14.97 3.44
CA LEU A 446 -21.06 -14.62 4.73
C LEU A 446 -21.69 -15.47 5.83
N TYR A 447 -20.87 -15.90 6.77
CA TYR A 447 -21.28 -16.72 7.91
C TYR A 447 -20.96 -15.99 9.20
N VAL A 448 -22.00 -15.71 10.02
CA VAL A 448 -21.88 -15.12 11.36
C VAL A 448 -21.93 -16.22 12.40
N ILE A 449 -20.99 -16.21 13.34
CA ILE A 449 -20.73 -17.32 14.23
C ILE A 449 -20.64 -16.84 15.67
N GLY A 450 -21.51 -17.35 16.55
CA GLY A 450 -21.51 -17.05 17.98
C GLY A 450 -21.77 -15.59 18.31
N GLY A 451 -21.12 -15.08 19.35
CA GLY A 451 -21.25 -13.70 19.81
C GLY A 451 -22.02 -13.55 21.12
N ARG A 452 -22.26 -12.27 21.48
CA ARG A 452 -23.08 -11.89 22.63
C ARG A 452 -24.38 -11.25 22.14
N SER A 453 -25.49 -11.57 22.79
CA SER A 453 -26.82 -11.02 22.53
C SER A 453 -27.46 -10.52 23.81
N PRO A 454 -28.27 -9.44 23.80
CA PRO A 454 -28.98 -8.99 24.98
C PRO A 454 -29.99 -10.04 25.45
N GLN A 455 -30.14 -10.20 26.77
CA GLN A 455 -30.97 -11.27 27.33
C GLN A 455 -32.48 -10.98 27.28
N SER A 456 -32.88 -9.72 27.32
CA SER A 456 -34.29 -9.29 27.20
C SER A 456 -34.37 -7.75 27.23
N TYR A 457 -35.41 -7.18 26.65
CA TYR A 457 -35.68 -5.73 26.65
C TYR A 457 -36.05 -5.14 28.03
N ARG A 458 -35.85 -5.85 29.14
CA ARG A 458 -36.57 -5.49 30.37
C ARG A 458 -35.79 -5.09 31.64
N THR A 459 -34.49 -5.39 31.76
CA THR A 459 -33.74 -4.91 32.95
C THR A 459 -32.25 -4.72 32.66
N ASP A 460 -31.70 -3.59 33.09
CA ASP A 460 -30.30 -3.17 32.91
C ASP A 460 -29.29 -4.03 33.69
N ASP A 461 -29.74 -4.94 34.57
CA ASP A 461 -28.90 -5.70 35.50
C ASP A 461 -28.65 -7.16 35.10
N GLU A 462 -29.24 -7.65 33.99
CA GLU A 462 -28.99 -9.02 33.55
C GLU A 462 -27.82 -9.11 32.55
N PRO A 463 -26.84 -10.03 32.77
CA PRO A 463 -25.70 -10.17 31.88
C PRO A 463 -26.14 -10.69 30.49
N ASP A 464 -25.55 -10.14 29.41
CA ASP A 464 -25.78 -10.61 28.04
C ASP A 464 -25.61 -12.12 27.92
N ARG A 465 -26.42 -12.75 27.09
CA ARG A 465 -26.32 -14.18 26.76
C ARG A 465 -25.25 -14.43 25.70
N LEU A 466 -24.59 -15.57 25.82
CA LEU A 466 -23.74 -16.07 24.74
C LEU A 466 -24.58 -16.82 23.71
N SER A 467 -24.23 -16.62 22.46
CA SER A 467 -24.88 -17.30 21.35
C SER A 467 -24.00 -18.44 20.82
N ASN A 468 -24.64 -19.51 20.40
CA ASN A 468 -24.05 -20.60 19.64
C ASN A 468 -24.54 -20.64 18.18
N CYS A 469 -25.15 -19.56 17.69
CA CYS A 469 -25.74 -19.48 16.37
C CYS A 469 -24.69 -19.58 15.25
N LEU A 470 -25.14 -20.12 14.14
CA LEU A 470 -24.52 -20.01 12.82
C LEU A 470 -25.56 -19.44 11.87
N LEU A 471 -25.27 -18.27 11.30
CA LEU A 471 -26.16 -17.57 10.37
C LEU A 471 -25.47 -17.40 9.03
N GLU A 472 -26.13 -17.81 7.96
CA GLU A 472 -25.68 -17.65 6.58
C GLU A 472 -26.37 -16.48 5.91
N TYR A 473 -25.63 -15.60 5.26
CA TYR A 473 -26.14 -14.48 4.46
C TYR A 473 -25.99 -14.76 2.97
N ASP A 474 -27.09 -14.69 2.25
CA ASP A 474 -27.10 -14.72 0.79
C ASP A 474 -27.27 -13.30 0.23
N PRO A 475 -26.26 -12.73 -0.46
CA PRO A 475 -26.32 -11.39 -1.00
C PRO A 475 -27.34 -11.24 -2.14
N ASN A 476 -27.67 -12.32 -2.88
CA ASN A 476 -28.59 -12.29 -4.00
C ASN A 476 -30.03 -12.13 -3.54
N THR A 477 -30.39 -12.83 -2.46
CA THR A 477 -31.74 -12.75 -1.87
C THR A 477 -31.85 -11.71 -0.77
N ASN A 478 -30.68 -11.18 -0.30
CA ASN A 478 -30.58 -10.26 0.84
C ASN A 478 -31.27 -10.83 2.08
N LYS A 479 -30.98 -12.09 2.44
CA LYS A 479 -31.62 -12.79 3.58
C LYS A 479 -30.57 -13.53 4.41
N TRP A 480 -30.88 -13.65 5.71
CA TRP A 480 -30.18 -14.50 6.65
C TRP A 480 -30.94 -15.82 6.84
N THR A 481 -30.20 -16.92 6.89
CA THR A 481 -30.71 -18.27 7.19
C THR A 481 -29.98 -18.80 8.42
N GLU A 482 -30.73 -19.33 9.38
CA GLU A 482 -30.16 -19.99 10.55
C GLU A 482 -29.81 -21.44 10.18
N LEU A 483 -28.60 -21.87 10.54
CA LEU A 483 -28.04 -23.20 10.28
C LEU A 483 -27.84 -23.93 11.60
N ALA A 484 -27.33 -25.16 11.55
CA ALA A 484 -27.07 -25.97 12.75
C ALA A 484 -26.23 -25.23 13.78
N PRO A 485 -26.66 -25.10 15.04
CA PRO A 485 -25.92 -24.33 16.05
C PRO A 485 -24.69 -25.12 16.54
N MET A 486 -23.67 -24.37 17.01
CA MET A 486 -22.49 -24.93 17.67
C MET A 486 -22.86 -25.64 18.98
N ARG A 487 -22.00 -26.56 19.41
CA ARG A 487 -22.07 -27.16 20.74
C ARG A 487 -21.81 -26.17 21.88
N TYR A 488 -20.86 -25.24 21.66
CA TYR A 488 -20.50 -24.24 22.67
C TYR A 488 -21.11 -22.87 22.35
N SER A 489 -21.77 -22.27 23.35
CA SER A 489 -22.10 -20.83 23.29
C SER A 489 -20.86 -20.02 23.61
N LYS A 490 -20.40 -19.20 22.66
CA LYS A 490 -19.12 -18.50 22.77
C LYS A 490 -19.06 -17.19 22.00
N TYR A 491 -18.17 -16.31 22.43
CA TYR A 491 -17.83 -15.05 21.78
C TYR A 491 -16.32 -14.87 21.69
N ARG A 492 -15.85 -13.95 20.84
CA ARG A 492 -14.41 -13.73 20.58
C ARG A 492 -13.68 -15.02 20.15
N CYS A 493 -14.33 -15.88 19.43
CA CYS A 493 -13.69 -17.03 18.79
C CYS A 493 -13.04 -16.61 17.47
N SER A 494 -12.02 -17.34 17.04
CA SER A 494 -11.46 -17.20 15.70
C SER A 494 -12.12 -18.20 14.76
N ALA A 495 -12.46 -17.76 13.56
CA ALA A 495 -13.08 -18.62 12.57
C ALA A 495 -12.44 -18.44 11.19
N VAL A 496 -12.20 -19.52 10.48
CA VAL A 496 -11.63 -19.54 9.12
C VAL A 496 -12.31 -20.61 8.28
N GLU A 497 -12.35 -20.39 6.97
CA GLU A 497 -12.76 -21.40 5.99
C GLU A 497 -11.55 -22.16 5.50
N LEU A 498 -11.66 -23.47 5.39
CA LEU A 498 -10.68 -24.34 4.76
C LEU A 498 -11.38 -25.54 4.09
N ASN A 499 -11.20 -25.67 2.78
CA ASN A 499 -11.72 -26.76 1.95
C ASN A 499 -13.25 -26.96 2.04
N GLY A 500 -14.01 -25.87 2.20
CA GLY A 500 -15.47 -25.91 2.31
C GLY A 500 -16.00 -26.18 3.72
N ASP A 501 -15.13 -26.36 4.71
CA ASP A 501 -15.48 -26.45 6.13
C ASP A 501 -15.13 -25.15 6.85
N ILE A 502 -15.90 -24.76 7.88
CA ILE A 502 -15.60 -23.64 8.76
C ILE A 502 -15.02 -24.15 10.07
N PHE A 503 -13.80 -23.77 10.37
CA PHE A 503 -13.11 -24.07 11.63
C PHE A 503 -13.32 -22.93 12.62
N VAL A 504 -13.88 -23.22 13.79
CA VAL A 504 -14.15 -22.27 14.86
C VAL A 504 -13.34 -22.64 16.09
N MET A 505 -12.43 -21.77 16.50
CA MET A 505 -11.38 -22.08 17.45
C MET A 505 -11.46 -21.16 18.68
N GLY A 506 -11.36 -21.75 19.87
CA GLY A 506 -11.25 -21.01 21.12
C GLY A 506 -12.46 -20.15 21.44
N GLY A 507 -12.18 -18.97 22.00
CA GLY A 507 -13.17 -18.02 22.48
C GLY A 507 -13.44 -18.14 23.98
N ILE A 508 -14.38 -17.32 24.48
CA ILE A 508 -14.84 -17.33 25.87
C ILE A 508 -16.28 -17.82 25.88
N GLY A 509 -16.56 -18.87 26.65
CA GLY A 509 -17.89 -19.47 26.59
C GLY A 509 -18.16 -20.57 27.58
N CYS A 510 -19.22 -21.33 27.30
CA CYS A 510 -19.67 -22.49 28.07
C CYS A 510 -20.27 -23.52 27.11
N GLU A 511 -20.34 -24.76 27.55
CA GLU A 511 -20.98 -25.83 26.80
C GLU A 511 -22.52 -25.69 26.83
N GLY A 512 -23.15 -25.90 25.67
CA GLY A 512 -24.59 -25.77 25.51
C GLY A 512 -25.08 -24.31 25.46
N VAL A 513 -26.37 -24.15 25.77
CA VAL A 513 -27.00 -22.82 25.84
C VAL A 513 -26.60 -22.12 27.14
N ASP A 514 -26.14 -20.89 27.03
CA ASP A 514 -25.75 -20.06 28.20
C ASP A 514 -26.98 -19.82 29.11
N ARG A 515 -26.94 -20.41 30.29
CA ARG A 515 -27.96 -20.25 31.36
C ARG A 515 -27.39 -19.54 32.61
N GLY A 516 -26.37 -18.68 32.42
CA GLY A 516 -25.68 -18.02 33.54
C GLY A 516 -24.57 -18.89 34.16
N GLN A 517 -24.08 -19.89 33.43
CA GLN A 517 -22.97 -20.73 33.87
C GLN A 517 -21.65 -19.96 33.89
N SER A 518 -20.67 -20.51 34.63
CA SER A 518 -19.31 -19.93 34.63
C SER A 518 -18.70 -19.95 33.23
N ARG A 519 -18.32 -18.78 32.71
CA ARG A 519 -17.69 -18.60 31.42
C ARG A 519 -16.18 -18.71 31.56
N HIS A 520 -15.53 -19.45 30.69
CA HIS A 520 -14.07 -19.64 30.69
C HIS A 520 -13.51 -19.62 29.26
N CYS A 521 -12.20 -19.48 29.15
CA CYS A 521 -11.53 -19.61 27.86
C CYS A 521 -11.61 -21.06 27.40
N LEU A 522 -12.00 -21.26 26.16
CA LEU A 522 -12.16 -22.59 25.54
C LEU A 522 -10.92 -22.93 24.72
N ASP A 523 -10.49 -24.18 24.78
CA ASP A 523 -9.54 -24.79 23.85
C ASP A 523 -10.24 -25.57 22.74
N ALA A 524 -11.56 -25.64 22.78
CA ALA A 524 -12.38 -26.37 21.83
C ALA A 524 -12.25 -25.81 20.42
N VAL A 525 -12.09 -26.71 19.47
CA VAL A 525 -12.17 -26.45 18.03
C VAL A 525 -13.38 -27.22 17.49
N GLU A 526 -14.30 -26.48 16.89
CA GLU A 526 -15.48 -27.03 16.23
C GLU A 526 -15.41 -26.83 14.74
N ILE A 527 -15.75 -27.80 13.96
CA ILE A 527 -15.66 -27.77 12.49
C ILE A 527 -17.08 -27.98 11.93
N TYR A 528 -17.54 -26.95 11.21
CA TYR A 528 -18.84 -27.02 10.52
C TYR A 528 -18.64 -27.51 9.10
N ASN A 529 -19.42 -28.54 8.75
CA ASN A 529 -19.50 -29.03 7.38
C ASN A 529 -20.73 -28.45 6.70
N ALA A 530 -20.51 -27.65 5.67
CA ALA A 530 -21.58 -26.91 5.00
C ALA A 530 -22.47 -27.83 4.12
N ASP A 531 -21.92 -28.91 3.57
CA ASP A 531 -22.67 -29.78 2.69
C ASP A 531 -23.68 -30.63 3.48
N GLY A 532 -23.37 -30.93 4.75
CA GLY A 532 -24.22 -31.78 5.61
C GLY A 532 -24.95 -31.01 6.71
N ASP A 533 -24.74 -29.71 6.88
CA ASP A 533 -25.29 -28.87 7.97
C ASP A 533 -25.10 -29.50 9.36
N TYR A 534 -23.86 -29.89 9.68
CA TYR A 534 -23.53 -30.48 10.99
C TYR A 534 -22.16 -30.05 11.50
N TRP A 535 -21.97 -30.11 12.83
CA TRP A 535 -20.73 -29.85 13.52
C TRP A 535 -20.00 -31.13 13.93
N ARG A 536 -18.67 -31.07 13.93
CA ARG A 536 -17.78 -32.10 14.46
C ARG A 536 -16.65 -31.47 15.28
N ASP A 537 -16.11 -32.24 16.23
CA ASP A 537 -14.97 -31.80 17.02
C ASP A 537 -13.67 -31.82 16.19
N GLY A 538 -12.86 -30.77 16.32
CA GLY A 538 -11.51 -30.70 15.80
C GLY A 538 -10.45 -30.91 16.88
N PRO A 539 -9.16 -30.96 16.52
CA PRO A 539 -8.07 -31.07 17.49
C PRO A 539 -8.04 -29.81 18.38
N PRO A 540 -8.11 -29.96 19.72
CA PRO A 540 -8.18 -28.83 20.63
C PRO A 540 -6.89 -27.97 20.57
N LEU A 541 -7.00 -26.69 20.87
CA LEU A 541 -5.86 -25.81 21.00
C LEU A 541 -4.92 -26.30 22.14
N PRO A 542 -3.60 -26.15 22.01
CA PRO A 542 -2.63 -26.66 22.99
C PRO A 542 -2.81 -26.05 24.39
N CYS A 543 -3.49 -24.92 24.49
CA CYS A 543 -3.70 -24.24 25.76
C CYS A 543 -5.01 -23.43 25.75
N ALA A 544 -5.90 -23.70 26.70
CA ALA A 544 -7.11 -22.91 26.96
C ALA A 544 -6.84 -21.48 27.42
N GLN A 545 -5.63 -21.19 27.89
CA GLN A 545 -5.21 -19.84 28.33
C GLN A 545 -4.81 -18.91 27.19
N LEU A 546 -4.92 -19.34 25.92
CA LEU A 546 -4.85 -18.44 24.77
C LEU A 546 -5.97 -17.40 24.90
N SER A 547 -5.67 -16.30 25.62
CA SER A 547 -6.59 -15.20 25.77
C SER A 547 -6.70 -14.48 24.43
N LEU A 548 -7.71 -14.83 23.66
CA LEU A 548 -8.11 -14.08 22.48
C LEU A 548 -8.86 -12.84 22.99
N ARG A 549 -8.12 -11.87 23.57
CA ARG A 549 -8.70 -10.62 24.10
C ARG A 549 -9.16 -9.67 23.00
N THR A 550 -9.04 -10.04 21.75
CA THR A 550 -9.33 -9.19 20.61
C THR A 550 -10.77 -9.37 20.11
N ASN A 551 -11.31 -8.30 19.55
CA ASN A 551 -12.67 -8.26 19.00
C ASN A 551 -12.76 -8.87 17.60
N ALA A 552 -11.63 -9.36 17.05
CA ALA A 552 -11.52 -9.79 15.66
C ALA A 552 -10.93 -11.21 15.54
N CYS A 553 -11.08 -11.79 14.36
CA CYS A 553 -10.50 -13.08 14.00
C CYS A 553 -8.97 -12.99 14.03
N ASN A 554 -8.32 -13.86 14.81
CA ASN A 554 -6.87 -13.97 14.93
C ASN A 554 -6.33 -15.20 14.21
N ALA A 555 -6.98 -15.65 13.17
CA ALA A 555 -6.59 -16.83 12.41
C ALA A 555 -6.60 -16.55 10.90
N GLY A 556 -5.80 -17.32 10.17
CA GLY A 556 -5.75 -17.29 8.72
C GLY A 556 -5.34 -18.62 8.13
N VAL A 557 -5.62 -18.83 6.86
CA VAL A 557 -5.27 -20.06 6.13
C VAL A 557 -4.19 -19.75 5.11
N VAL A 558 -3.05 -20.46 5.19
CA VAL A 558 -1.95 -20.36 4.23
C VAL A 558 -1.51 -21.75 3.82
N GLY A 559 -1.44 -22.02 2.52
CA GLY A 559 -0.95 -23.30 2.00
C GLY A 559 -1.74 -24.52 2.50
N GLY A 560 -3.05 -24.38 2.74
CA GLY A 560 -3.91 -25.46 3.25
C GLY A 560 -3.76 -25.76 4.74
N LYS A 561 -3.03 -24.92 5.48
CA LYS A 561 -2.86 -25.01 6.94
C LYS A 561 -3.49 -23.81 7.63
N ILE A 562 -3.94 -24.01 8.88
CA ILE A 562 -4.55 -22.95 9.67
C ILE A 562 -3.50 -22.39 10.64
N TYR A 563 -3.36 -21.06 10.65
CA TYR A 563 -2.47 -20.32 11.54
C TYR A 563 -3.30 -19.49 12.50
N VAL A 564 -2.99 -19.57 13.79
CA VAL A 564 -3.63 -18.79 14.86
C VAL A 564 -2.60 -17.97 15.59
N CYS A 565 -2.82 -16.66 15.67
CA CYS A 565 -2.02 -15.77 16.50
C CYS A 565 -2.65 -15.66 17.90
N GLY A 566 -1.97 -16.15 18.92
CA GLY A 566 -2.45 -16.16 20.29
C GLY A 566 -1.52 -15.49 21.27
N TYR A 567 -2.07 -15.12 22.43
CA TYR A 567 -1.33 -14.64 23.59
C TYR A 567 -1.20 -15.75 24.61
N TYR A 568 0.00 -15.96 25.08
CA TYR A 568 0.27 -16.85 26.20
C TYR A 568 0.67 -16.03 27.43
N LYS A 569 -0.07 -16.17 28.52
CA LYS A 569 0.33 -15.61 29.82
C LYS A 569 1.03 -16.71 30.62
N GLY A 570 2.33 -16.60 30.80
CA GLY A 570 3.11 -17.54 31.62
C GLY A 570 2.53 -17.63 33.04
N ALA A 571 2.59 -18.84 33.63
CA ALA A 571 2.00 -19.13 34.94
C ALA A 571 2.66 -18.35 36.10
N ASP A 572 3.86 -17.83 35.91
CA ASP A 572 4.71 -17.47 37.04
C ASP A 572 4.99 -16.00 37.29
N ARG A 573 4.70 -15.03 36.41
CA ARG A 573 4.84 -13.60 36.74
C ARG A 573 4.02 -12.67 35.84
N HIS A 574 3.68 -11.52 36.37
CA HIS A 574 2.78 -10.52 35.80
C HIS A 574 3.26 -9.83 34.49
N ASP A 575 4.47 -10.07 34.01
CA ASP A 575 5.12 -9.23 33.01
C ASP A 575 5.51 -9.92 31.69
N ASP A 576 5.44 -11.26 31.57
CA ASP A 576 5.86 -11.97 30.35
C ASP A 576 4.63 -12.44 29.52
N ILE A 577 4.16 -11.57 28.64
CA ILE A 577 3.17 -11.93 27.62
C ILE A 577 3.94 -12.34 26.37
N THR A 578 3.99 -13.64 26.08
CA THR A 578 4.50 -14.14 24.82
C THR A 578 3.40 -14.29 23.79
N LYS A 579 3.65 -13.84 22.57
CA LYS A 579 2.79 -14.12 21.43
C LYS A 579 3.36 -15.29 20.65
N GLU A 580 2.50 -16.25 20.37
CA GLU A 580 2.86 -17.43 19.60
C GLU A 580 1.99 -17.51 18.36
N ILE A 581 2.58 -17.98 17.25
CA ILE A 581 1.85 -18.39 16.08
C ILE A 581 1.77 -19.91 16.11
N LEU A 582 0.55 -20.40 16.18
CA LEU A 582 0.23 -21.82 16.15
C LEU A 582 -0.15 -22.19 14.72
N GLU A 583 0.33 -23.34 14.27
CA GLU A 583 -0.03 -23.97 13.00
C GLU A 583 -0.81 -25.25 13.26
N LEU A 584 -1.96 -25.41 12.61
CA LEU A 584 -2.66 -26.68 12.50
C LEU A 584 -2.46 -27.24 11.10
N ASP A 585 -1.89 -28.42 11.01
CA ASP A 585 -1.95 -29.25 9.83
C ASP A 585 -3.21 -30.12 9.89
N PRO A 586 -4.21 -29.91 9.01
CA PRO A 586 -5.45 -30.70 9.07
C PRO A 586 -5.25 -32.18 8.77
N CYS A 587 -4.20 -32.53 8.01
CA CYS A 587 -3.87 -33.92 7.68
C CYS A 587 -3.31 -34.67 8.90
N GLU A 588 -2.40 -34.00 9.64
CA GLU A 588 -1.80 -34.56 10.85
C GLU A 588 -2.70 -34.41 12.09
N LYS A 589 -3.70 -33.53 12.01
CA LYS A 589 -4.61 -33.18 13.12
C LYS A 589 -3.86 -32.73 14.38
N ARG A 590 -2.76 -32.06 14.21
CA ARG A 590 -1.87 -31.64 15.28
C ARG A 590 -1.52 -30.15 15.20
N TRP A 591 -1.54 -29.51 16.36
CA TRP A 591 -1.03 -28.15 16.53
C TRP A 591 0.47 -28.15 16.80
N SER A 592 1.18 -27.18 16.20
CA SER A 592 2.61 -26.89 16.47
C SER A 592 2.82 -25.39 16.64
N VAL A 593 3.79 -25.01 17.46
CA VAL A 593 4.25 -23.62 17.59
C VAL A 593 5.28 -23.36 16.50
N VAL A 594 4.98 -22.47 15.56
CA VAL A 594 5.88 -22.17 14.43
C VAL A 594 6.66 -20.88 14.59
N ALA A 595 6.17 -19.96 15.43
CA ALA A 595 6.91 -18.76 15.76
C ALA A 595 6.60 -18.32 17.20
N ARG A 596 7.65 -17.86 17.87
CA ARG A 596 7.55 -17.20 19.18
C ARG A 596 8.14 -15.81 19.05
N GLN A 597 7.35 -14.83 19.33
CA GLN A 597 7.79 -13.45 19.28
C GLN A 597 7.46 -12.78 20.60
N VAL A 598 8.50 -12.36 21.32
CA VAL A 598 8.36 -11.50 22.50
C VAL A 598 8.03 -10.11 21.94
N LEU A 599 6.77 -9.71 22.03
CA LEU A 599 6.32 -8.38 21.60
C LEU A 599 5.98 -7.58 22.84
N MET A 600 6.63 -6.44 22.97
CA MET A 600 6.52 -5.55 24.13
C MET A 600 5.16 -4.84 24.28
N HIS A 601 4.18 -5.01 23.37
CA HIS A 601 2.90 -4.32 23.43
C HIS A 601 1.69 -5.21 23.10
N ASP A 602 0.61 -5.02 23.84
CA ASP A 602 -0.56 -5.87 23.97
C ASP A 602 -1.57 -5.82 22.80
N ASN A 603 -1.30 -5.12 21.69
CA ASN A 603 -2.37 -4.64 20.83
C ASN A 603 -2.21 -5.03 19.36
N TYR A 604 -2.25 -6.32 19.02
CA TYR A 604 -2.62 -6.74 17.67
C TYR A 604 -4.07 -7.19 17.69
N ASP A 605 -4.89 -6.50 16.92
CA ASP A 605 -6.33 -6.67 17.01
C ASP A 605 -6.89 -7.51 15.87
N VAL A 606 -6.15 -7.66 14.75
CA VAL A 606 -6.63 -8.34 13.55
C VAL A 606 -5.51 -9.15 12.91
N CYS A 607 -5.82 -10.41 12.56
CA CYS A 607 -4.97 -11.27 11.77
C CYS A 607 -5.64 -11.55 10.41
N LEU A 608 -4.90 -11.33 9.33
CA LEU A 608 -5.37 -11.44 7.94
C LEU A 608 -4.37 -12.26 7.13
N VAL A 609 -4.81 -12.82 6.02
CA VAL A 609 -3.90 -13.43 5.03
C VAL A 609 -3.98 -12.63 3.75
N ALA A 610 -2.83 -12.14 3.28
CA ALA A 610 -2.74 -11.44 2.02
C ALA A 610 -1.51 -11.91 1.23
N ASN A 611 -1.64 -11.86 -0.08
CA ASN A 611 -0.57 -12.20 -1.00
C ASN A 611 0.30 -10.95 -1.25
N LEU A 612 1.49 -10.91 -0.68
CA LEU A 612 2.40 -9.77 -0.76
C LEU A 612 3.79 -10.18 -1.22
N ASN A 613 4.50 -9.23 -1.82
CA ASN A 613 5.91 -9.42 -2.14
C ASN A 613 6.79 -9.11 -0.92
N PRO A 614 7.51 -10.09 -0.37
CA PRO A 614 8.37 -9.87 0.79
C PRO A 614 9.50 -8.85 0.58
N ARG A 615 9.97 -8.63 -0.66
CA ARG A 615 11.02 -7.65 -0.96
C ARG A 615 10.58 -6.20 -0.74
N GLY A 616 9.27 -5.92 -0.86
CA GLY A 616 8.69 -4.60 -0.60
C GLY A 616 8.47 -4.30 0.88
N LEU A 617 8.65 -5.30 1.75
CA LEU A 617 8.40 -5.19 3.18
C LEU A 617 9.70 -4.90 3.94
N MET A 618 9.56 -4.24 5.10
CA MET A 618 10.70 -3.96 5.97
C MET A 618 11.19 -5.24 6.64
N ALA A 619 12.46 -5.58 6.46
CA ALA A 619 13.10 -6.64 7.24
C ALA A 619 13.30 -6.21 8.69
N PRO A 620 13.31 -7.15 9.66
CA PRO A 620 13.69 -6.84 11.04
C PRO A 620 15.13 -6.27 11.05
N SER A 621 15.32 -5.11 11.69
CA SER A 621 16.66 -4.57 11.90
C SER A 621 17.44 -5.51 12.82
N ALA A 622 18.77 -5.58 12.64
CA ALA A 622 19.65 -6.44 13.47
C ALA A 622 19.53 -6.14 14.98
N ASP A 623 19.06 -4.95 15.35
CA ASP A 623 18.81 -4.54 16.74
C ASP A 623 17.54 -5.17 17.35
N LEU A 624 16.58 -5.62 16.51
CA LEU A 624 15.36 -6.31 16.96
C LEU A 624 15.55 -7.82 17.21
N VAL A 625 16.62 -8.40 16.67
CA VAL A 625 16.92 -9.83 16.83
C VAL A 625 17.66 -10.11 18.15
N LYS A 626 18.13 -9.08 18.84
CA LYS A 626 18.90 -9.18 20.11
C LYS A 626 18.06 -8.94 21.38
N LEU A 627 16.76 -8.68 21.24
CA LEU A 627 15.81 -8.59 22.34
C LEU A 627 14.86 -9.79 22.33
#